data_80ffda1e82f59b0162d17cee29bc79d7
#
_entry.id   80ffda1e82f59b0162d17cee29bc79d7
#
_cell.length_a   1.000
_cell.length_b   1.000
_cell.length_c   1.000
_cell.angle_alpha   90.00
_cell.angle_beta   90.00
_cell.angle_gamma   90.00
#
_symmetry.space_group_name_H-M   'P 1'
#
loop_
_entity.id
_entity.type
_entity.pdbx_description
1 polymer ?
#
loop_
_entity_poly.entity_id
_entity_poly.type
_entity_poly.pdbx_seq_one_letter_code
_entity_poly.pdbx_strand_id
1 'polypeptide(L)'
;MANPLVPQGFLNRVRGAVSVTDVPALNITASYLGKDAISMRPDGPATDIIPTLTGTVGSQAPYQQVTVTVHLLRTQGLSDSYKTRFATDTALGEVVITPDANTLSNFTVLNAYLVNFNELPFTGMDAGYVVTISGYILANDNMWV
;
A
#
# COMPACT_ATOMS: atom_id res chain seq x y z
N MET A 1 17.16 -34.57 -17.91
CA MET A 1 15.81 -34.24 -18.41
C MET A 1 15.47 -32.81 -18.01
N ALA A 2 15.05 -32.01 -18.96
CA ALA A 2 14.62 -30.64 -18.66
C ALA A 2 13.29 -30.64 -17.91
N ASN A 3 13.23 -29.88 -16.85
CA ASN A 3 11.98 -29.69 -16.12
C ASN A 3 11.10 -28.73 -16.92
N PRO A 4 9.88 -29.14 -17.33
CA PRO A 4 9.01 -28.26 -18.10
C PRO A 4 8.37 -27.14 -17.27
N LEU A 5 8.51 -27.19 -15.95
CA LEU A 5 7.91 -26.19 -15.07
C LEU A 5 8.83 -24.98 -14.96
N VAL A 6 8.23 -23.80 -15.07
CA VAL A 6 8.95 -22.54 -14.85
C VAL A 6 9.14 -22.37 -13.35
N PRO A 7 10.34 -21.99 -12.89
CA PRO A 7 10.55 -21.68 -11.47
C PRO A 7 9.59 -20.59 -11.00
N GLN A 8 8.92 -20.84 -9.90
CA GLN A 8 7.89 -19.91 -9.40
C GLN A 8 8.44 -18.77 -8.53
N GLY A 9 9.70 -18.88 -8.09
CA GLY A 9 10.34 -17.88 -7.26
C GLY A 9 10.10 -18.06 -5.78
N PHE A 10 10.51 -17.09 -4.99
CA PHE A 10 10.34 -17.09 -3.53
C PHE A 10 9.76 -15.77 -3.04
N LEU A 11 9.13 -15.85 -1.87
CA LEU A 11 8.74 -14.66 -1.10
C LEU A 11 9.61 -14.59 0.16
N ASN A 12 9.98 -13.39 0.57
CA ASN A 12 10.77 -13.17 1.76
C ASN A 12 9.87 -12.67 2.88
N ARG A 13 9.73 -13.45 3.95
CA ARG A 13 8.81 -13.15 5.05
C ARG A 13 9.16 -11.88 5.83
N VAL A 14 10.41 -11.48 5.80
CA VAL A 14 10.87 -10.31 6.54
C VAL A 14 11.07 -9.09 5.64
N ARG A 15 10.67 -9.18 4.40
CA ARG A 15 10.87 -8.13 3.42
C ARG A 15 9.54 -7.48 3.03
N GLY A 16 9.06 -6.67 3.89
CA GLY A 16 7.94 -5.78 3.61
C GLY A 16 8.20 -4.52 4.37
N ALA A 17 8.12 -3.38 3.72
CA ALA A 17 8.40 -2.11 4.36
C ALA A 17 7.57 -1.00 3.75
N VAL A 18 7.26 0.00 4.57
CA VAL A 18 6.65 1.23 4.13
C VAL A 18 7.58 2.37 4.53
N SER A 19 7.95 3.18 3.58
CA SER A 19 8.79 4.36 3.81
C SER A 19 7.96 5.61 3.57
N VAL A 20 7.83 6.45 4.60
CA VAL A 20 7.15 7.73 4.50
C VAL A 20 8.24 8.79 4.34
N THR A 21 8.39 9.32 3.14
CA THR A 21 9.50 10.19 2.78
C THR A 21 9.51 11.48 3.60
N ASP A 22 8.36 12.09 3.80
CA ASP A 22 8.24 13.37 4.50
C ASP A 22 8.25 13.24 6.02
N VAL A 23 7.95 12.06 6.55
CA VAL A 23 7.91 11.81 7.99
C VAL A 23 8.64 10.50 8.30
N PRO A 24 9.99 10.52 8.37
CA PRO A 24 10.77 9.29 8.56
C PRO A 24 10.46 8.54 9.86
N ALA A 25 9.92 9.23 10.86
CA ALA A 25 9.53 8.60 12.12
C ALA A 25 8.40 7.58 11.97
N LEU A 26 7.65 7.64 10.86
CA LEU A 26 6.54 6.73 10.56
C LEU A 26 6.94 5.58 9.64
N ASN A 27 8.21 5.44 9.32
CA ASN A 27 8.68 4.33 8.50
C ASN A 27 8.41 2.99 9.18
N ILE A 28 7.94 2.02 8.40
CA ILE A 28 7.55 0.71 8.89
C ILE A 28 8.52 -0.33 8.35
N THR A 29 9.09 -1.12 9.24
CA THR A 29 9.91 -2.28 8.90
C THR A 29 9.22 -3.56 9.34
N ALA A 30 9.76 -4.71 8.96
CA ALA A 30 9.15 -6.00 9.27
C ALA A 30 8.92 -6.24 10.76
N SER A 31 9.74 -5.63 11.62
CA SER A 31 9.62 -5.81 13.08
C SER A 31 8.36 -5.16 13.67
N TYR A 32 7.73 -4.25 12.97
CA TYR A 32 6.51 -3.58 13.42
C TYR A 32 5.23 -4.18 12.81
N LEU A 33 5.37 -5.13 11.88
CA LEU A 33 4.26 -5.66 11.12
C LEU A 33 3.69 -6.92 11.78
N GLY A 34 2.37 -7.04 11.73
CA GLY A 34 1.66 -8.25 12.12
C GLY A 34 1.70 -9.31 11.00
N LYS A 35 0.94 -10.37 11.21
CA LYS A 35 0.93 -11.54 10.31
C LYS A 35 0.54 -11.19 8.87
N ASP A 36 -0.45 -10.33 8.71
CA ASP A 36 -0.96 -9.95 7.38
C ASP A 36 -0.20 -8.79 6.74
N ALA A 37 0.72 -8.20 7.49
CA ALA A 37 1.65 -7.17 7.05
C ALA A 37 0.99 -6.01 6.29
N ILE A 38 1.27 -5.90 5.00
CA ILE A 38 0.85 -4.76 4.17
C ILE A 38 0.06 -5.30 2.98
N SER A 39 -1.08 -4.69 2.69
CA SER A 39 -1.80 -4.94 1.45
C SER A 39 -2.18 -3.64 0.80
N MET A 40 -2.15 -3.62 -0.53
CA MET A 40 -2.53 -2.46 -1.33
C MET A 40 -3.63 -2.88 -2.30
N ARG A 41 -4.69 -2.11 -2.35
CA ARG A 41 -5.81 -2.36 -3.24
C ARG A 41 -6.08 -1.14 -4.10
N PRO A 42 -6.07 -1.30 -5.44
CA PRO A 42 -6.54 -0.23 -6.33
C PRO A 42 -8.03 0.01 -6.14
N ASP A 43 -8.41 1.28 -6.12
CA ASP A 43 -9.81 1.69 -6.00
C ASP A 43 -10.30 2.20 -7.35
N GLY A 44 -11.04 1.35 -8.04
CA GLY A 44 -11.57 1.66 -9.34
C GLY A 44 -10.60 1.39 -10.49
N PRO A 45 -11.06 1.53 -11.73
CA PRO A 45 -10.24 1.25 -12.90
C PRO A 45 -9.35 2.44 -13.29
N ALA A 46 -8.17 2.14 -13.86
CA ALA A 46 -7.33 3.15 -14.49
C ALA A 46 -7.81 3.49 -15.89
N THR A 47 -8.58 2.61 -16.49
CA THR A 47 -9.15 2.79 -17.84
C THR A 47 -10.61 2.35 -17.82
N ASP A 48 -11.50 3.22 -18.25
CA ASP A 48 -12.90 2.90 -18.44
C ASP A 48 -13.14 2.55 -19.90
N ILE A 49 -13.91 1.51 -20.16
CA ILE A 49 -14.29 1.11 -21.50
C ILE A 49 -15.70 1.61 -21.75
N ILE A 50 -15.86 2.49 -22.73
CA ILE A 50 -17.14 3.09 -23.06
C ILE A 50 -17.69 2.39 -24.30
N PRO A 51 -18.83 1.69 -24.21
CA PRO A 51 -19.42 1.04 -25.37
C PRO A 51 -20.03 2.09 -26.32
N THR A 52 -19.87 1.84 -27.62
CA THR A 52 -20.46 2.65 -28.67
C THR A 52 -21.27 1.75 -29.60
N LEU A 53 -21.97 2.36 -30.56
CA LEU A 53 -22.79 1.60 -31.50
C LEU A 53 -21.96 0.60 -32.34
N THR A 54 -20.73 0.95 -32.66
CA THR A 54 -19.89 0.15 -33.56
C THR A 54 -18.63 -0.43 -32.88
N GLY A 55 -18.50 -0.29 -31.58
CA GLY A 55 -17.33 -0.80 -30.86
C GLY A 55 -17.21 -0.23 -29.47
N THR A 56 -15.96 -0.03 -29.03
CA THR A 56 -15.69 0.52 -27.70
C THR A 56 -14.63 1.63 -27.79
N VAL A 57 -14.70 2.55 -26.83
CA VAL A 57 -13.72 3.63 -26.68
C VAL A 57 -13.10 3.50 -25.29
N GLY A 58 -11.77 3.54 -25.21
CA GLY A 58 -11.06 3.55 -23.95
C GLY A 58 -10.95 4.97 -23.40
N SER A 59 -11.31 5.15 -22.12
CA SER A 59 -11.10 6.40 -21.39
C SER A 59 -10.05 6.14 -20.33
N GLN A 60 -8.87 6.69 -20.51
CA GLN A 60 -7.71 6.47 -19.64
C GLN A 60 -7.57 7.59 -18.64
N ALA A 61 -7.24 7.23 -17.39
CA ALA A 61 -6.89 8.20 -16.36
C ALA A 61 -5.37 8.18 -16.13
N PRO A 62 -4.75 9.35 -15.88
CA PRO A 62 -3.31 9.40 -15.64
C PRO A 62 -2.92 8.91 -14.24
N TYR A 63 -3.88 8.65 -13.37
CA TYR A 63 -3.63 8.16 -12.02
C TYR A 63 -4.70 7.16 -11.62
N GLN A 64 -4.38 6.34 -10.63
CA GLN A 64 -5.33 5.42 -10.02
C GLN A 64 -5.26 5.55 -8.51
N GLN A 65 -6.41 5.75 -7.88
CA GLN A 65 -6.49 5.81 -6.42
C GLN A 65 -6.24 4.43 -5.83
N VAL A 66 -5.49 4.39 -4.74
CA VAL A 66 -5.18 3.14 -4.04
C VAL A 66 -5.41 3.29 -2.55
N THR A 67 -5.71 2.16 -1.92
CA THR A 67 -5.85 2.07 -0.47
C THR A 67 -4.82 1.07 0.04
N VAL A 68 -4.01 1.49 1.00
CA VAL A 68 -2.99 0.66 1.63
C VAL A 68 -3.46 0.35 3.05
N THR A 69 -3.54 -0.92 3.36
CA THR A 69 -3.89 -1.40 4.70
C THR A 69 -2.63 -1.97 5.35
N VAL A 70 -2.25 -1.43 6.50
CA VAL A 70 -1.04 -1.84 7.21
C VAL A 70 -1.45 -2.44 8.55
N HIS A 71 -1.01 -3.67 8.79
CA HIS A 71 -1.26 -4.39 10.03
C HIS A 71 -0.06 -4.22 10.96
N LEU A 72 -0.15 -3.26 11.88
CA LEU A 72 0.91 -2.99 12.84
C LEU A 72 0.73 -3.81 14.12
N LEU A 73 1.80 -3.97 14.87
CA LEU A 73 1.76 -4.57 16.19
C LEU A 73 1.46 -3.50 17.24
N ARG A 74 0.40 -3.71 18.01
CA ARG A 74 0.00 -2.83 19.10
C ARG A 74 1.03 -2.75 20.20
N THR A 75 1.89 -3.75 20.31
CA THR A 75 2.94 -3.84 21.31
C THR A 75 4.17 -2.98 21.01
N GLN A 76 4.25 -2.42 19.81
CA GLN A 76 5.38 -1.59 19.40
C GLN A 76 5.04 -0.10 19.50
N GLY A 77 6.04 0.72 19.80
CA GLY A 77 5.85 2.17 19.94
C GLY A 77 5.41 2.89 18.68
N LEU A 78 5.62 2.28 17.51
CA LEU A 78 5.22 2.87 16.24
C LEU A 78 3.70 3.05 16.14
N SER A 79 2.92 2.17 16.74
CA SER A 79 1.45 2.30 16.76
C SER A 79 1.01 3.59 17.46
N ASP A 80 1.70 3.97 18.53
CA ASP A 80 1.42 5.23 19.21
C ASP A 80 1.82 6.44 18.38
N SER A 81 2.90 6.35 17.61
CA SER A 81 3.32 7.40 16.67
C SER A 81 2.25 7.64 15.60
N TYR A 82 1.65 6.59 15.07
CA TYR A 82 0.56 6.71 14.11
C TYR A 82 -0.70 7.29 14.73
N LYS A 83 -1.00 6.92 15.97
CA LYS A 83 -2.13 7.50 16.69
C LYS A 83 -1.94 9.01 16.89
N THR A 84 -0.75 9.43 17.30
CA THR A 84 -0.43 10.85 17.47
C THR A 84 -0.52 11.60 16.15
N ARG A 85 -0.01 11.01 15.07
CA ARG A 85 -0.08 11.61 13.75
C ARG A 85 -1.52 11.76 13.26
N PHE A 86 -2.35 10.77 13.52
CA PHE A 86 -3.77 10.84 13.18
C PHE A 86 -4.48 11.99 13.90
N ALA A 87 -4.09 12.25 15.15
CA ALA A 87 -4.69 13.31 15.94
C ALA A 87 -4.20 14.71 15.55
N THR A 88 -3.00 14.82 15.00
CA THR A 88 -2.40 16.12 14.68
C THR A 88 -2.50 16.49 13.20
N ASP A 89 -2.04 15.61 12.31
CA ASP A 89 -2.04 15.89 10.88
C ASP A 89 -1.96 14.55 10.12
N THR A 90 -2.95 14.27 9.32
CA THR A 90 -3.06 13.01 8.59
C THR A 90 -2.31 13.00 7.26
N ALA A 91 -1.73 14.12 6.83
CA ALA A 91 -0.99 14.19 5.58
C ALA A 91 0.35 13.46 5.71
N LEU A 92 0.61 12.52 4.81
CA LEU A 92 1.85 11.74 4.79
C LEU A 92 2.76 12.09 3.62
N GLY A 93 2.21 12.68 2.55
CA GLY A 93 2.97 13.00 1.34
C GLY A 93 3.26 11.76 0.51
N GLU A 94 4.51 11.51 0.21
CA GLU A 94 4.93 10.36 -0.59
C GLU A 94 5.18 9.14 0.29
N VAL A 95 4.58 8.03 -0.06
CA VAL A 95 4.75 6.75 0.65
C VAL A 95 5.25 5.71 -0.34
N VAL A 96 6.36 5.05 0.00
CA VAL A 96 6.96 4.01 -0.83
C VAL A 96 6.75 2.67 -0.16
N ILE A 97 6.16 1.73 -0.90
CA ILE A 97 5.90 0.37 -0.43
C ILE A 97 6.90 -0.57 -1.09
N THR A 98 7.67 -1.29 -0.27
CA THR A 98 8.67 -2.23 -0.75
C THR A 98 8.07 -3.64 -0.78
N PRO A 99 7.99 -4.28 -1.97
CA PRO A 99 7.49 -5.65 -2.06
C PRO A 99 8.43 -6.68 -1.46
N ASP A 100 7.91 -7.87 -1.22
CA ASP A 100 8.66 -9.01 -0.69
C ASP A 100 9.37 -9.84 -1.77
N ALA A 101 9.13 -9.55 -3.04
CA ALA A 101 9.74 -10.25 -4.17
C ALA A 101 10.74 -9.34 -4.90
N ASN A 102 11.86 -9.93 -5.33
CA ASN A 102 12.91 -9.17 -6.05
C ASN A 102 12.47 -8.76 -7.46
N THR A 103 11.51 -9.45 -8.03
CA THR A 103 11.04 -9.24 -9.40
C THR A 103 10.04 -8.11 -9.53
N LEU A 104 9.55 -7.59 -8.40
CA LEU A 104 8.56 -6.52 -8.38
C LEU A 104 9.20 -5.26 -7.81
N SER A 105 9.11 -4.16 -8.54
CA SER A 105 9.63 -2.87 -8.11
C SER A 105 8.78 -2.26 -6.99
N ASN A 106 9.35 -1.28 -6.30
CA ASN A 106 8.63 -0.55 -5.27
C ASN A 106 7.44 0.21 -5.85
N PHE A 107 6.37 0.31 -5.07
CA PHE A 107 5.23 1.15 -5.39
C PHE A 107 5.35 2.48 -4.66
N THR A 108 5.18 3.57 -5.41
CA THR A 108 5.19 4.91 -4.83
C THR A 108 3.76 5.45 -4.83
N VAL A 109 3.23 5.68 -3.64
CA VAL A 109 1.91 6.26 -3.45
C VAL A 109 2.09 7.75 -3.22
N LEU A 110 1.49 8.54 -4.10
CA LEU A 110 1.61 10.00 -4.07
C LEU A 110 0.42 10.61 -3.35
N ASN A 111 0.67 11.75 -2.72
CA ASN A 111 -0.35 12.51 -2.01
C ASN A 111 -1.13 11.65 -1.02
N ALA A 112 -0.39 10.87 -0.24
CA ALA A 112 -0.97 9.92 0.69
C ALA A 112 -1.46 10.60 1.98
N TYR A 113 -2.57 10.09 2.49
CA TYR A 113 -3.15 10.54 3.76
C TYR A 113 -3.48 9.33 4.62
N LEU A 114 -3.33 9.51 5.92
CA LEU A 114 -3.78 8.54 6.91
C LEU A 114 -5.30 8.70 7.05
N VAL A 115 -6.06 7.75 6.51
CA VAL A 115 -7.52 7.89 6.40
C VAL A 115 -8.22 7.55 7.70
N ASN A 116 -7.96 6.36 8.23
CA ASN A 116 -8.55 5.92 9.49
C ASN A 116 -7.82 4.71 10.06
N PHE A 117 -8.25 4.31 11.24
CA PHE A 117 -7.90 3.02 11.81
C PHE A 117 -9.02 2.04 11.46
N ASN A 118 -8.69 1.04 10.66
CA ASN A 118 -9.69 0.07 10.21
C ASN A 118 -10.18 -0.81 11.37
N GLU A 119 -9.27 -1.20 12.26
CA GLU A 119 -9.61 -2.00 13.42
C GLU A 119 -8.60 -1.80 14.54
N LEU A 120 -9.12 -1.61 15.75
CA LEU A 120 -8.32 -1.44 16.98
C LEU A 120 -8.80 -2.43 18.05
N PRO A 121 -8.33 -3.69 18.02
CA PRO A 121 -8.74 -4.65 19.04
C PRO A 121 -8.10 -4.35 20.40
N PHE A 122 -8.88 -4.47 21.45
CA PHE A 122 -8.42 -4.26 22.83
C PHE A 122 -8.47 -5.56 23.65
N THR A 123 -8.23 -6.69 22.99
CA THR A 123 -8.21 -7.99 23.65
C THR A 123 -6.78 -8.46 23.86
N GLY A 124 -6.55 -9.36 24.81
CA GLY A 124 -5.24 -9.95 25.03
C GLY A 124 -4.88 -11.02 24.02
N MET A 125 -5.80 -11.39 23.13
CA MET A 125 -5.62 -12.45 22.14
C MET A 125 -5.22 -11.93 20.77
N ASP A 126 -5.28 -10.62 20.54
CA ASP A 126 -4.97 -10.00 19.25
C ASP A 126 -4.04 -8.81 19.47
N ALA A 127 -2.85 -8.91 18.91
CA ALA A 127 -1.84 -7.84 18.99
C ALA A 127 -1.95 -6.84 17.82
N GLY A 128 -2.99 -6.94 17.01
CA GLY A 128 -3.13 -6.15 15.80
C GLY A 128 -3.50 -4.70 16.03
N TYR A 129 -3.17 -3.89 15.03
CA TYR A 129 -3.47 -2.47 14.98
C TYR A 129 -3.50 -2.09 13.51
N VAL A 130 -4.68 -1.95 12.94
CA VAL A 130 -4.83 -1.82 11.50
C VAL A 130 -5.02 -0.36 11.10
N VAL A 131 -4.16 0.11 10.22
CA VAL A 131 -4.12 1.50 9.75
C VAL A 131 -4.40 1.51 8.26
N THR A 132 -5.23 2.45 7.81
CA THR A 132 -5.57 2.63 6.40
C THR A 132 -4.97 3.93 5.87
N ILE A 133 -4.20 3.81 4.80
CA ILE A 133 -3.58 4.93 4.09
C ILE A 133 -4.14 4.95 2.67
N SER A 134 -4.50 6.13 2.17
CA SER A 134 -5.01 6.28 0.81
C SER A 134 -4.23 7.36 0.08
N GLY A 135 -4.00 7.14 -1.19
CA GLY A 135 -3.34 8.07 -2.10
C GLY A 135 -3.59 7.64 -3.53
N TYR A 136 -2.69 7.98 -4.44
CA TYR A 136 -2.78 7.53 -5.82
C TYR A 136 -1.42 7.08 -6.33
N ILE A 137 -1.45 6.19 -7.32
CA ILE A 137 -0.27 5.81 -8.10
C ILE A 137 -0.46 6.32 -9.53
N LEU A 138 0.65 6.52 -10.22
CA LEU A 138 0.61 6.94 -11.62
C LEU A 138 0.21 5.76 -12.51
N ALA A 139 -0.62 6.06 -13.49
CA ALA A 139 -1.04 5.14 -14.54
C ALA A 139 -1.03 5.89 -15.85
N ASN A 140 -0.91 5.18 -16.96
CA ASN A 140 -0.94 5.79 -18.30
C ASN A 140 0.02 6.98 -18.43
N ASP A 141 1.27 6.79 -18.02
CA ASP A 141 2.29 7.86 -17.94
C ASP A 141 2.44 8.65 -19.24
N ASN A 142 2.23 8.01 -20.39
CA ASN A 142 2.38 8.66 -21.70
C ASN A 142 1.42 9.83 -21.89
N MET A 143 0.36 9.91 -21.10
CA MET A 143 -0.59 11.02 -21.16
C MET A 143 0.00 12.34 -20.67
N TRP A 144 1.09 12.26 -19.92
CA TRP A 144 1.76 13.44 -19.36
C TRP A 144 2.83 14.03 -20.25
N VAL A 145 3.07 13.41 -21.36
CA VAL A 145 4.12 13.80 -22.31
C VAL A 145 3.63 14.84 -23.31
#